data_71eceb42a1a7c5dec417b92d838688af
#
_entry.id   71eceb42a1a7c5dec417b92d838688af
#
_cell.length_a   1.000
_cell.length_b   1.000
_cell.length_c   1.000
_cell.angle_alpha   90.00
_cell.angle_beta   90.00
_cell.angle_gamma   90.00
#
_symmetry.space_group_name_H-M   'P 1'
#
loop_
_entity.id
_entity.type
_entity.pdbx_description
1 polymer ?
#
loop_
_entity_poly.entity_id
_entity_poly.type
_entity_poly.pdbx_seq_one_letter_code
_entity_poly.pdbx_strand_id
1 'polypeptide(L)'
;VPNKGEVVFKGGAAMEQAFFDYLASNKNLAKHQGGIAEVNGDNAPWVHTVDLRLSQELPVYAGMKGEVWLDVMNIGNMINKDWGKIEEVGFPGAFGVARFAGVDASGKYVYDFRTTDVRDLTLRDNRGESRWAMQLGVKFKF
;
A
#
# COMPACT_ATOMS: atom_id res chain seq x y z
N VAL A 1 18.21 -8.46 -10.16
CA VAL A 1 18.85 -7.62 -9.11
C VAL A 1 20.37 -7.74 -9.26
N PRO A 2 21.09 -6.69 -9.64
CA PRO A 2 22.55 -6.79 -9.86
C PRO A 2 23.33 -6.92 -8.56
N ASN A 3 24.53 -7.51 -8.67
CA ASN A 3 25.55 -7.36 -7.66
C ASN A 3 26.28 -6.02 -7.77
N LYS A 4 26.96 -5.62 -6.69
CA LYS A 4 27.78 -4.40 -6.70
C LYS A 4 28.89 -4.52 -7.74
N GLY A 5 29.03 -3.50 -8.59
CA GLY A 5 30.03 -3.46 -9.66
C GLY A 5 29.66 -4.18 -10.97
N GLU A 6 28.54 -4.92 -11.03
CA GLU A 6 28.07 -5.56 -12.27
C GLU A 6 27.48 -4.55 -13.25
N VAL A 7 26.90 -3.47 -12.74
CA VAL A 7 26.27 -2.40 -13.52
C VAL A 7 26.86 -1.05 -13.16
N VAL A 8 26.63 -0.07 -13.99
CA VAL A 8 27.00 1.33 -13.77
C VAL A 8 25.75 2.15 -13.52
N PHE A 9 25.81 3.11 -12.62
CA PHE A 9 24.67 3.99 -12.32
C PHE A 9 24.88 5.38 -12.91
N LYS A 10 23.84 5.91 -13.53
CA LYS A 10 23.77 7.30 -13.94
C LYS A 10 23.77 8.16 -12.69
N GLY A 11 24.82 8.98 -12.53
CA GLY A 11 25.06 9.70 -11.28
C GLY A 11 26.20 9.12 -10.42
N GLY A 12 26.86 8.04 -10.92
CA GLY A 12 28.10 7.52 -10.32
C GLY A 12 27.92 6.80 -8.99
N ALA A 13 28.99 6.78 -8.19
CA ALA A 13 29.09 6.02 -6.97
C ALA A 13 28.02 6.40 -5.89
N ALA A 14 27.63 7.65 -5.85
CA ALA A 14 26.60 8.11 -4.90
C ALA A 14 25.23 7.46 -5.21
N MET A 15 24.88 7.34 -6.49
CA MET A 15 23.63 6.72 -6.91
C MET A 15 23.68 5.20 -6.79
N GLU A 16 24.86 4.60 -7.03
CA GLU A 16 25.09 3.18 -6.76
C GLU A 16 24.88 2.88 -5.27
N GLN A 17 25.45 3.68 -4.39
CA GLN A 17 25.29 3.49 -2.95
C GLN A 17 23.80 3.61 -2.55
N ALA A 18 23.11 4.65 -3.00
CA ALA A 18 21.68 4.85 -2.72
C ALA A 18 20.82 3.67 -3.22
N PHE A 19 21.15 3.08 -4.37
CA PHE A 19 20.47 1.90 -4.88
C PHE A 19 20.69 0.68 -3.97
N PHE A 20 21.91 0.42 -3.55
CA PHE A 20 22.20 -0.72 -2.66
C PHE A 20 21.66 -0.52 -1.24
N ASP A 21 21.62 0.70 -0.73
CA ASP A 21 20.94 1.01 0.53
C ASP A 21 19.43 0.73 0.43
N TYR A 22 18.81 1.10 -0.69
CA TYR A 22 17.42 0.75 -0.94
C TYR A 22 17.21 -0.77 -1.04
N LEU A 23 18.08 -1.51 -1.76
CA LEU A 23 18.02 -2.97 -1.82
C LEU A 23 18.12 -3.59 -0.42
N ALA A 24 19.04 -3.10 0.41
CA ALA A 24 19.22 -3.61 1.78
C ALA A 24 17.97 -3.35 2.66
N SER A 25 17.20 -2.29 2.40
CA SER A 25 15.97 -2.00 3.12
C SER A 25 14.79 -2.89 2.71
N ASN A 26 14.83 -3.45 1.50
CA ASN A 26 13.78 -4.34 0.98
C ASN A 26 14.21 -5.81 1.07
N LYS A 27 13.63 -6.56 1.99
CA LYS A 27 13.99 -7.96 2.29
C LYS A 27 13.88 -8.88 1.07
N ASN A 28 12.87 -8.68 0.22
CA ASN A 28 12.68 -9.51 -0.97
C ASN A 28 13.77 -9.24 -2.01
N LEU A 29 14.05 -7.98 -2.31
CA LEU A 29 15.09 -7.61 -3.27
C LEU A 29 16.49 -8.00 -2.77
N ALA A 30 16.78 -7.82 -1.48
CA ALA A 30 18.05 -8.21 -0.88
C ALA A 30 18.33 -9.72 -1.02
N LYS A 31 17.29 -10.56 -0.81
CA LYS A 31 17.38 -12.02 -0.95
C LYS A 31 17.72 -12.46 -2.39
N HIS A 32 17.36 -11.66 -3.39
CA HIS A 32 17.54 -11.99 -4.80
C HIS A 32 18.70 -11.22 -5.46
N GLN A 33 19.60 -10.67 -4.66
CA GLN A 33 20.81 -10.02 -5.20
C GLN A 33 21.67 -11.03 -5.98
N GLY A 34 22.09 -10.65 -7.17
CA GLY A 34 22.77 -11.53 -8.12
C GLY A 34 21.83 -12.43 -8.94
N GLY A 35 20.51 -12.31 -8.75
CA GLY A 35 19.50 -13.13 -9.42
C GLY A 35 18.26 -12.34 -9.87
N ILE A 36 17.22 -13.08 -10.20
CA ILE A 36 15.93 -12.54 -10.62
C ILE A 36 15.00 -12.52 -9.41
N ALA A 37 14.41 -11.36 -9.13
CA ALA A 37 13.39 -11.24 -8.10
C ALA A 37 12.12 -12.03 -8.48
N GLU A 38 11.47 -12.63 -7.50
CA GLU A 38 10.22 -13.35 -7.69
C GLU A 38 9.08 -12.37 -8.03
N VAL A 39 8.21 -12.81 -8.93
CA VAL A 39 6.96 -12.08 -9.21
C VAL A 39 6.05 -12.21 -7.98
N ASN A 40 5.47 -11.08 -7.56
CA ASN A 40 4.63 -11.00 -6.35
C ASN A 40 5.34 -11.44 -5.05
N GLY A 41 6.67 -11.28 -5.00
CA GLY A 41 7.48 -11.65 -3.83
C GLY A 41 7.34 -10.70 -2.65
N ASP A 42 6.65 -9.58 -2.80
CA ASP A 42 6.41 -8.59 -1.74
C ASP A 42 4.91 -8.42 -1.47
N ASN A 43 4.57 -8.07 -0.25
CA ASN A 43 3.20 -7.88 0.18
C ASN A 43 3.01 -6.49 0.79
N ALA A 44 1.82 -5.92 0.58
CA ALA A 44 1.41 -4.74 1.30
C ALA A 44 1.32 -5.01 2.82
N PRO A 45 1.43 -4.00 3.66
CA PRO A 45 1.29 -4.14 5.11
C PRO A 45 -0.07 -4.74 5.50
N TRP A 46 -0.10 -5.43 6.64
CA TRP A 46 -1.34 -5.88 7.25
C TRP A 46 -2.20 -4.69 7.64
N VAL A 47 -3.50 -4.77 7.32
CA VAL A 47 -4.49 -3.77 7.72
C VAL A 47 -5.45 -4.40 8.69
N HIS A 48 -5.69 -3.73 9.82
CA HIS A 48 -6.67 -4.12 10.80
C HIS A 48 -7.75 -3.05 10.87
N THR A 49 -8.97 -3.41 10.51
CA THR A 49 -10.15 -2.55 10.65
C THR A 49 -11.14 -3.19 11.60
N VAL A 50 -11.86 -2.36 12.34
CA VAL A 50 -12.95 -2.78 13.22
C VAL A 50 -14.16 -1.92 12.88
N ASP A 51 -15.26 -2.58 12.53
CA ASP A 51 -16.53 -1.95 12.26
C ASP A 51 -17.51 -2.29 13.38
N LEU A 52 -18.35 -1.34 13.72
CA LEU A 52 -19.38 -1.50 14.73
C LEU A 52 -20.75 -1.22 14.13
N ARG A 53 -21.69 -2.14 14.30
CA ARG A 53 -23.10 -1.91 14.01
C ARG A 53 -23.90 -2.03 15.30
N LEU A 54 -24.67 -1.01 15.59
CA LEU A 54 -25.71 -1.01 16.62
C LEU A 54 -27.05 -0.94 15.91
N SER A 55 -27.98 -1.86 16.22
CA SER A 55 -29.33 -1.83 15.69
C SER A 55 -30.35 -2.04 16.80
N GLN A 56 -31.50 -1.39 16.68
CA GLN A 56 -32.61 -1.49 17.59
C GLN A 56 -33.91 -1.63 16.82
N GLU A 57 -34.65 -2.70 17.08
CA GLU A 57 -36.03 -2.82 16.62
C GLU A 57 -36.95 -2.00 17.52
N LEU A 58 -37.86 -1.26 16.90
CA LEU A 58 -38.86 -0.42 17.57
C LEU A 58 -40.24 -0.87 17.13
N PRO A 59 -41.18 -1.08 18.08
CA PRO A 59 -42.56 -1.30 17.71
C PRO A 59 -43.13 0.01 17.13
N VAL A 60 -43.76 -0.12 15.98
CA VAL A 60 -44.45 1.00 15.33
C VAL A 60 -45.96 0.68 15.33
N TYR A 61 -46.80 1.70 15.11
CA TYR A 61 -48.24 1.60 15.14
C TYR A 61 -48.80 0.56 14.15
N ALA A 62 -49.89 -0.12 14.52
CA ALA A 62 -50.66 -1.07 13.69
C ALA A 62 -49.89 -2.34 13.24
N GLY A 63 -48.98 -2.87 14.08
CA GLY A 63 -48.25 -4.10 13.79
C GLY A 63 -47.03 -3.94 12.86
N MET A 64 -46.76 -2.73 12.43
CA MET A 64 -45.52 -2.41 11.71
C MET A 64 -44.31 -2.47 12.63
N LYS A 65 -43.20 -2.87 12.10
CA LYS A 65 -41.91 -2.88 12.80
C LYS A 65 -40.97 -1.86 12.18
N GLY A 66 -40.33 -1.06 13.02
CA GLY A 66 -39.25 -0.18 12.64
C GLY A 66 -37.91 -0.75 13.10
N GLU A 67 -36.85 -0.46 12.38
CA GLU A 67 -35.49 -0.74 12.79
C GLU A 67 -34.65 0.51 12.56
N VAL A 68 -33.91 0.91 13.56
CA VAL A 68 -32.90 1.98 13.47
C VAL A 68 -31.54 1.38 13.65
N TRP A 69 -30.57 1.75 12.85
CA TRP A 69 -29.21 1.28 13.05
C TRP A 69 -28.18 2.40 12.85
N LEU A 70 -27.07 2.25 13.53
CA LEU A 70 -25.88 3.07 13.42
C LEU A 70 -24.72 2.15 13.05
N ASP A 71 -24.09 2.43 11.90
CA ASP A 71 -22.83 1.82 11.47
C ASP A 71 -21.68 2.78 11.71
N VAL A 72 -20.63 2.32 12.32
CA VAL A 72 -19.35 3.03 12.45
C VAL A 72 -18.29 2.17 11.79
N MET A 73 -17.82 2.58 10.62
CA MET A 73 -16.79 1.89 9.84
C MET A 73 -15.41 2.40 10.25
N ASN A 74 -14.46 1.48 10.34
CA ASN A 74 -13.08 1.74 10.71
C ASN A 74 -12.95 2.57 12.00
N ILE A 75 -13.59 2.11 13.07
CA ILE A 75 -13.62 2.80 14.38
C ILE A 75 -12.21 3.02 14.96
N GLY A 76 -11.25 2.13 14.62
CA GLY A 76 -9.85 2.29 14.99
C GLY A 76 -9.26 3.60 14.48
N ASN A 77 -9.58 3.98 13.24
CA ASN A 77 -9.12 5.24 12.65
C ASN A 77 -9.77 6.48 13.29
N MET A 78 -10.98 6.34 13.84
CA MET A 78 -11.62 7.41 14.62
C MET A 78 -10.84 7.70 15.93
N ILE A 79 -10.28 6.67 16.55
CA ILE A 79 -9.50 6.78 17.79
C ILE A 79 -8.08 7.28 17.48
N ASN A 80 -7.45 6.69 16.48
CA ASN A 80 -6.11 7.05 16.04
C ASN A 80 -6.07 7.09 14.50
N LYS A 81 -5.83 8.28 13.94
CA LYS A 81 -5.77 8.56 12.50
C LYS A 81 -4.77 7.69 11.72
N ASP A 82 -3.83 7.04 12.40
CA ASP A 82 -2.81 6.21 11.78
C ASP A 82 -3.18 4.72 11.77
N TRP A 83 -4.29 4.33 12.39
CA TRP A 83 -4.81 2.97 12.36
C TRP A 83 -5.77 2.73 11.19
N GLY A 84 -5.84 1.49 10.73
CA GLY A 84 -6.77 1.06 9.71
C GLY A 84 -6.59 1.73 8.34
N LYS A 85 -5.39 2.21 8.03
CA LYS A 85 -5.04 2.74 6.71
C LYS A 85 -4.69 1.60 5.76
N ILE A 86 -5.22 1.65 4.55
CA ILE A 86 -4.89 0.73 3.46
C ILE A 86 -3.81 1.38 2.62
N GLU A 87 -2.63 0.81 2.64
CA GLU A 87 -1.50 1.21 1.81
C GLU A 87 -1.25 0.13 0.75
N GLU A 88 -1.20 0.52 -0.50
CA GLU A 88 -1.09 -0.40 -1.63
C GLU A 88 -0.17 0.14 -2.71
N VAL A 89 0.35 -0.74 -3.54
CA VAL A 89 1.00 -0.34 -4.78
C VAL A 89 -0.07 0.12 -5.75
N GLY A 90 -0.01 1.38 -6.19
CA GLY A 90 -0.94 1.93 -7.16
C GLY A 90 -0.95 1.15 -8.48
N PHE A 91 -2.06 1.26 -9.23
CA PHE A 91 -2.15 0.64 -10.55
C PHE A 91 -0.98 1.10 -11.46
N PRO A 92 -0.32 0.18 -12.16
CA PRO A 92 -0.66 -1.22 -12.47
C PRO A 92 -0.18 -2.27 -11.45
N GLY A 93 0.06 -1.93 -10.22
CA GLY A 93 0.48 -2.88 -9.17
C GLY A 93 1.98 -3.21 -9.21
N ALA A 94 2.76 -2.45 -9.94
CA ALA A 94 4.21 -2.61 -10.06
C ALA A 94 4.91 -1.28 -10.29
N PHE A 95 6.12 -1.17 -9.80
CA PHE A 95 7.02 -0.06 -10.15
C PHE A 95 8.42 -0.59 -10.43
N GLY A 96 9.10 0.05 -11.39
CA GLY A 96 10.49 -0.28 -11.70
C GLY A 96 11.44 0.36 -10.72
N VAL A 97 12.27 -0.44 -10.06
CA VAL A 97 13.26 0.04 -9.08
C VAL A 97 14.34 0.88 -9.77
N ALA A 98 14.78 0.48 -10.96
CA ALA A 98 15.72 1.22 -11.78
C ALA A 98 15.35 1.08 -13.25
N ARG A 99 15.69 2.09 -14.03
CA ARG A 99 15.45 2.10 -15.49
C ARG A 99 16.74 1.78 -16.24
N PHE A 100 16.64 0.96 -17.26
CA PHE A 100 17.74 0.76 -18.19
C PHE A 100 18.01 2.07 -18.97
N ALA A 101 19.25 2.56 -18.90
CA ALA A 101 19.65 3.83 -19.52
C ALA A 101 20.67 3.65 -20.66
N GLY A 102 21.04 2.40 -21.00
CA GLY A 102 21.96 2.09 -22.07
C GLY A 102 23.09 1.16 -21.64
N VAL A 103 24.14 1.12 -22.43
CA VAL A 103 25.36 0.35 -22.20
C VAL A 103 26.53 1.31 -22.29
N ASP A 104 27.48 1.19 -21.36
CA ASP A 104 28.69 2.01 -21.38
C ASP A 104 29.74 1.52 -22.40
N ALA A 105 30.84 2.25 -22.52
CA ALA A 105 31.91 1.90 -23.44
C ALA A 105 32.62 0.56 -23.14
N SER A 106 32.46 0.04 -21.91
CA SER A 106 33.00 -1.26 -21.47
C SER A 106 32.02 -2.42 -21.65
N GLY A 107 30.81 -2.16 -22.15
CA GLY A 107 29.76 -3.16 -22.33
C GLY A 107 28.89 -3.40 -21.08
N LYS A 108 29.04 -2.63 -20.01
CA LYS A 108 28.21 -2.74 -18.81
C LYS A 108 26.89 -2.01 -18.97
N TYR A 109 25.84 -2.59 -18.40
CA TYR A 109 24.53 -1.92 -18.34
C TYR A 109 24.58 -0.69 -17.46
N VAL A 110 23.96 0.39 -17.94
CA VAL A 110 23.81 1.65 -17.21
C VAL A 110 22.38 1.71 -16.69
N TYR A 111 22.22 1.91 -15.37
CA TYR A 111 20.92 2.08 -14.73
C TYR A 111 20.72 3.53 -14.28
N ASP A 112 19.50 4.01 -14.48
CA ASP A 112 19.01 5.28 -13.91
C ASP A 112 18.14 4.92 -12.70
N PHE A 113 18.71 5.07 -11.51
CA PHE A 113 18.02 4.92 -10.24
C PHE A 113 17.65 6.30 -9.70
N ARG A 114 16.40 6.47 -9.32
CA ARG A 114 15.91 7.68 -8.70
C ARG A 114 15.18 7.34 -7.42
N THR A 115 15.65 7.87 -6.32
CA THR A 115 15.02 7.68 -5.01
C THR A 115 13.56 8.16 -4.97
N THR A 116 13.19 9.11 -5.85
CA THR A 116 11.82 9.61 -5.99
C THR A 116 10.89 8.67 -6.76
N ASP A 117 11.44 7.78 -7.59
CA ASP A 117 10.66 6.83 -8.41
C ASP A 117 10.36 5.55 -7.63
N VAL A 118 11.16 5.26 -6.61
CA VAL A 118 10.96 4.15 -5.69
C VAL A 118 10.10 4.65 -4.55
N ARG A 119 8.85 4.94 -4.85
CA ARG A 119 7.90 5.35 -3.85
C ARG A 119 7.38 4.14 -3.12
N ASP A 120 7.25 4.35 -1.84
CA ASP A 120 6.48 3.54 -0.93
C ASP A 120 5.02 3.43 -1.40
N LEU A 121 4.29 2.61 -0.72
CA LEU A 121 2.89 2.34 -0.96
C LEU A 121 2.06 3.62 -1.04
N THR A 122 1.02 3.58 -1.86
CA THR A 122 0.06 4.67 -1.98
C THR A 122 -1.08 4.44 -0.99
N LEU A 123 -1.39 5.45 -0.19
CA LEU A 123 -2.54 5.41 0.70
C LEU A 123 -3.84 5.43 -0.13
N ARG A 124 -4.69 4.44 0.06
CA ARG A 124 -6.07 4.45 -0.44
C ARG A 124 -6.93 5.29 0.50
N ASP A 125 -7.04 6.57 0.22
CA ASP A 125 -7.68 7.56 1.09
C ASP A 125 -9.19 7.66 0.88
N ASN A 126 -9.90 6.55 1.12
CA ASN A 126 -11.36 6.48 0.99
C ASN A 126 -12.04 6.44 2.36
N ARG A 127 -13.26 7.01 2.41
CA ARG A 127 -14.13 6.93 3.59
C ARG A 127 -14.65 5.50 3.76
N GLY A 128 -14.64 5.00 5.00
CA GLY A 128 -15.03 3.63 5.33
C GLY A 128 -13.96 2.58 5.07
N GLU A 129 -12.89 2.92 4.32
CA GLU A 129 -11.73 2.06 4.12
C GLU A 129 -10.57 2.53 5.01
N SER A 130 -9.80 3.55 4.58
CA SER A 130 -8.69 4.10 5.36
C SER A 130 -9.10 5.25 6.29
N ARG A 131 -10.29 5.81 6.09
CA ARG A 131 -10.88 6.81 6.99
C ARG A 131 -12.15 6.26 7.62
N TRP A 132 -12.37 6.58 8.88
CA TRP A 132 -13.62 6.22 9.53
C TRP A 132 -14.81 6.91 8.86
N ALA A 133 -15.95 6.24 8.90
CA ALA A 133 -17.22 6.79 8.43
C ALA A 133 -18.34 6.32 9.36
N MET A 134 -19.43 7.11 9.41
CA MET A 134 -20.59 6.80 10.21
C MET A 134 -21.84 6.89 9.33
N GLN A 135 -22.74 5.91 9.46
CA GLN A 135 -23.99 5.85 8.75
C GLN A 135 -25.14 5.55 9.71
N LEU A 136 -26.17 6.39 9.67
CA LEU A 136 -27.43 6.14 10.37
C LEU A 136 -28.47 5.69 9.34
N GLY A 137 -29.19 4.61 9.66
CA GLY A 137 -30.24 4.11 8.79
C GLY A 137 -31.52 3.81 9.55
N VAL A 138 -32.64 3.88 8.85
CA VAL A 138 -33.98 3.55 9.34
C VAL A 138 -34.69 2.67 8.32
N LYS A 139 -35.36 1.63 8.78
CA LYS A 139 -36.12 0.70 7.96
C LYS A 139 -37.49 0.46 8.60
N PHE A 140 -38.51 0.47 7.76
CA PHE A 140 -39.87 0.09 8.14
C PHE A 140 -40.26 -1.20 7.42
N LYS A 141 -40.91 -2.11 8.17
CA LYS A 141 -41.53 -3.34 7.64
C LYS A 141 -43.04 -3.23 7.84
N PHE A 142 -43.77 -3.35 6.76
CA PHE A 142 -45.22 -3.34 6.72
C PHE A 142 -45.76 -4.76 6.68
#